data_506298fe7e55efafee10070ba31d787f
#
_entry.id   506298fe7e55efafee10070ba31d787f
#
_cell.length_a   1.000
_cell.length_b   1.000
_cell.length_c   1.000
_cell.angle_alpha   90.00
_cell.angle_beta   90.00
_cell.angle_gamma   90.00
#
_symmetry.space_group_name_H-M   'P 1'
#
loop_
_entity.id
_entity.type
_entity.pdbx_description
1 polymer ?
#
loop_
_entity_poly.entity_id
_entity_poly.type
_entity_poly.pdbx_seq_one_letter_code
_entity_poly.pdbx_strand_id
1 'polypeptide(L)'
;MGKFSNPLADRMRPETLKEFLGQEEIIGNEKLLRRAIESDQLPSMIFWGPPGSGKTTLAYIIAKTTKSDFTKISAVDTGLKELRNIVEIAKQNERLGKKTILFIDEIHRWNKKQQDALLPDVERGLIILIGATTENPSFEVVGALLSRCRVFVLKQLTKEHLIRIINKAIKDKERGLGYLKLKTDKKAIDLLAHMSNGDARTALNVLEYASSLSKDITLDIVKEAFQKSHLLYDKNGEEHYNIISALHKSMRGSDANAALYWLCRMLEGGEDPLYIARRIIRFASEDIGLANSLALNQAINAYNACHYVGMPECGVILAQAVVYMAKCKKSNELYVAYEKAMNDVREFGNLPVPLHI
;
A
#
# COMPACT_ATOMS: atom_id res chain seq x y z
N MET A 1 -11.67 28.86 -10.57
CA MET A 1 -10.30 28.32 -10.72
C MET A 1 -9.55 28.54 -9.42
N GLY A 2 -8.99 27.47 -8.83
CA GLY A 2 -8.40 27.51 -7.50
C GLY A 2 -7.13 28.37 -7.45
N LYS A 3 -6.90 28.98 -6.30
CA LYS A 3 -5.72 29.82 -5.99
C LYS A 3 -4.38 29.08 -6.13
N PHE A 4 -4.40 27.74 -6.23
CA PHE A 4 -3.24 26.86 -6.21
C PHE A 4 -3.29 25.85 -7.36
N SER A 5 -2.14 25.56 -7.95
CA SER A 5 -1.97 24.54 -8.99
C SER A 5 -1.82 23.12 -8.44
N ASN A 6 -1.35 22.99 -7.18
CA ASN A 6 -1.10 21.68 -6.56
C ASN A 6 -2.30 21.18 -5.76
N PRO A 7 -2.58 19.86 -5.73
CA PRO A 7 -3.62 19.25 -4.93
C PRO A 7 -3.49 19.57 -3.44
N LEU A 8 -4.63 19.64 -2.74
CA LEU A 8 -4.67 19.92 -1.30
C LEU A 8 -3.82 18.94 -0.48
N ALA A 9 -3.83 17.67 -0.86
CA ALA A 9 -3.05 16.62 -0.20
C ALA A 9 -1.53 16.90 -0.24
N ASP A 10 -1.02 17.49 -1.32
CA ASP A 10 0.39 17.88 -1.43
C ASP A 10 0.68 19.15 -0.65
N ARG A 11 -0.20 20.15 -0.72
CA ARG A 11 -0.05 21.43 0.00
C ARG A 11 -0.09 21.26 1.52
N MET A 12 -0.95 20.35 2.01
CA MET A 12 -1.13 20.07 3.43
C MET A 12 -0.12 19.06 3.98
N ARG A 13 0.84 18.62 3.18
CA ARG A 13 1.89 17.70 3.63
C ARG A 13 2.65 18.28 4.82
N PRO A 14 2.76 17.56 5.94
CA PRO A 14 3.57 17.98 7.08
C PRO A 14 5.03 18.24 6.68
N GLU A 15 5.60 19.32 7.19
CA GLU A 15 7.00 19.69 6.95
C GLU A 15 7.93 19.39 8.11
N THR A 16 7.39 19.13 9.29
CA THR A 16 8.14 18.85 10.50
C THR A 16 7.55 17.64 11.24
N LEU A 17 8.36 17.02 12.10
CA LEU A 17 7.89 15.92 12.97
C LEU A 17 6.76 16.37 13.92
N LYS A 18 6.71 17.63 14.30
CA LYS A 18 5.63 18.19 15.16
C LYS A 18 4.30 18.27 14.44
N GLU A 19 4.32 18.48 13.12
CA GLU A 19 3.11 18.50 12.30
C GLU A 19 2.63 17.12 11.89
N PHE A 20 3.52 16.12 11.95
CA PHE A 20 3.23 14.76 11.52
C PHE A 20 2.35 14.07 12.56
N LEU A 21 1.15 13.67 12.15
CA LEU A 21 0.17 13.01 13.02
C LEU A 21 0.19 11.51 12.84
N GLY A 22 -0.01 10.81 13.96
CA GLY A 22 0.05 9.36 14.00
C GLY A 22 1.49 8.81 14.06
N GLN A 23 1.62 7.49 14.06
CA GLN A 23 2.88 6.76 14.08
C GLN A 23 3.70 6.97 15.36
N GLU A 24 3.05 7.22 16.49
CA GLU A 24 3.69 7.49 17.79
C GLU A 24 4.60 6.35 18.23
N GLU A 25 4.31 5.11 17.77
CA GLU A 25 5.14 3.94 18.06
C GLU A 25 6.52 3.99 17.37
N ILE A 26 6.64 4.77 16.28
CA ILE A 26 7.87 4.87 15.47
C ILE A 26 8.61 6.18 15.75
N ILE A 27 7.85 7.30 15.81
CA ILE A 27 8.41 8.66 15.91
C ILE A 27 8.05 9.38 17.21
N GLY A 28 7.39 8.71 18.16
CA GLY A 28 7.09 9.25 19.48
C GLY A 28 8.38 9.66 20.22
N ASN A 29 8.23 10.39 21.30
CA ASN A 29 9.38 10.77 22.14
C ASN A 29 10.18 9.52 22.54
N GLU A 30 11.50 9.60 22.47
CA GLU A 30 12.45 8.53 22.79
C GLU A 30 12.44 7.30 21.84
N LYS A 31 11.63 7.30 20.79
CA LYS A 31 11.65 6.19 19.82
C LYS A 31 12.92 6.21 18.97
N LEU A 32 13.32 5.01 18.53
CA LEU A 32 14.58 4.79 17.83
C LEU A 32 14.74 5.68 16.59
N LEU A 33 13.71 5.75 15.74
CA LEU A 33 13.78 6.55 14.53
C LEU A 33 13.87 8.04 14.85
N ARG A 34 13.14 8.52 15.86
CA ARG A 34 13.22 9.92 16.28
C ARG A 34 14.61 10.28 16.77
N ARG A 35 15.21 9.45 17.61
CA ARG A 35 16.60 9.65 18.08
C ARG A 35 17.59 9.67 16.92
N ALA A 36 17.44 8.75 15.96
CA ALA A 36 18.31 8.69 14.77
C ALA A 36 18.19 9.99 13.92
N ILE A 37 16.99 10.55 13.80
CA ILE A 37 16.76 11.83 13.09
C ILE A 37 17.41 12.99 13.86
N GLU A 38 17.18 13.08 15.16
CA GLU A 38 17.68 14.17 16.01
C GLU A 38 19.21 14.12 16.17
N SER A 39 19.83 12.93 16.17
CA SER A 39 21.29 12.76 16.22
C SER A 39 21.97 12.77 14.84
N ASP A 40 21.21 12.93 13.77
CA ASP A 40 21.68 12.84 12.38
C ASP A 40 22.43 11.53 12.06
N GLN A 41 22.05 10.42 12.71
CA GLN A 41 22.61 9.09 12.48
C GLN A 41 21.55 8.16 11.88
N LEU A 42 21.25 8.37 10.61
CA LEU A 42 20.22 7.64 9.90
C LEU A 42 20.74 6.29 9.40
N PRO A 43 20.11 5.16 9.77
CA PRO A 43 20.31 3.90 9.06
C PRO A 43 19.53 3.89 7.75
N SER A 44 19.91 3.05 6.82
CA SER A 44 19.01 2.69 5.72
C SER A 44 17.77 1.97 6.26
N MET A 45 16.61 2.20 5.65
CA MET A 45 15.33 1.75 6.20
C MET A 45 14.30 1.43 5.15
N ILE A 46 13.35 0.59 5.52
CA ILE A 46 12.16 0.28 4.73
C ILE A 46 10.92 0.72 5.52
N PHE A 47 10.10 1.57 4.92
CA PHE A 47 8.79 1.95 5.42
C PHE A 47 7.74 1.03 4.84
N TRP A 48 7.16 0.18 5.67
CA TRP A 48 6.08 -0.72 5.29
C TRP A 48 4.76 -0.28 5.91
N GLY A 49 3.73 -0.21 5.13
CA GLY A 49 2.39 0.12 5.62
C GLY A 49 1.45 0.58 4.52
N PRO A 50 0.16 0.77 4.87
CA PRO A 50 -0.89 1.10 3.91
C PRO A 50 -0.64 2.45 3.22
N PRO A 51 -1.26 2.69 2.05
CA PRO A 51 -1.28 4.01 1.41
C PRO A 51 -1.80 5.07 2.38
N GLY A 52 -1.43 6.32 2.15
CA GLY A 52 -1.87 7.42 3.00
C GLY A 52 -1.35 7.43 4.44
N SER A 53 -0.59 6.41 4.88
CA SER A 53 -0.01 6.33 6.23
C SER A 53 1.13 7.32 6.51
N GLY A 54 1.63 8.01 5.46
CA GLY A 54 2.65 9.04 5.58
C GLY A 54 4.08 8.61 5.23
N LYS A 55 4.33 7.44 4.62
CA LYS A 55 5.68 6.95 4.26
C LYS A 55 6.53 7.99 3.54
N THR A 56 6.05 8.51 2.41
CA THR A 56 6.73 9.53 1.61
C THR A 56 6.92 10.84 2.38
N THR A 57 5.92 11.24 3.16
CA THR A 57 5.97 12.46 3.98
C THR A 57 7.04 12.35 5.07
N LEU A 58 7.12 11.20 5.74
CA LEU A 58 8.13 10.97 6.78
C LEU A 58 9.55 11.01 6.19
N ALA A 59 9.75 10.43 5.01
CA ALA A 59 11.04 10.49 4.30
C ALA A 59 11.45 11.94 3.97
N TYR A 60 10.52 12.77 3.51
CA TYR A 60 10.79 14.21 3.30
C TYR A 60 11.16 14.96 4.59
N ILE A 61 10.43 14.70 5.68
CA ILE A 61 10.71 15.33 6.97
C ILE A 61 12.11 14.93 7.46
N ILE A 62 12.48 13.66 7.32
CA ILE A 62 13.80 13.15 7.67
C ILE A 62 14.88 13.91 6.90
N ALA A 63 14.76 13.93 5.58
CA ALA A 63 15.75 14.61 4.73
C ALA A 63 15.87 16.10 5.04
N LYS A 64 14.76 16.79 5.28
CA LYS A 64 14.74 18.21 5.65
C LYS A 64 15.39 18.46 7.02
N THR A 65 15.13 17.57 7.99
CA THR A 65 15.67 17.71 9.36
C THR A 65 17.17 17.46 9.40
N THR A 66 17.67 16.50 8.64
CA THR A 66 19.09 16.12 8.58
C THR A 66 19.89 16.90 7.52
N LYS A 67 19.26 17.86 6.84
CA LYS A 67 19.84 18.64 5.73
C LYS A 67 20.51 17.80 4.65
N SER A 68 20.04 16.57 4.49
CA SER A 68 20.52 15.63 3.48
C SER A 68 20.00 16.00 2.08
N ASP A 69 20.76 15.67 1.06
CA ASP A 69 20.27 15.71 -0.31
C ASP A 69 19.21 14.62 -0.52
N PHE A 70 18.06 14.97 -1.08
CA PHE A 70 16.92 14.06 -1.19
C PHE A 70 16.54 13.80 -2.63
N THR A 71 16.80 12.58 -3.08
CA THR A 71 16.37 12.13 -4.41
C THR A 71 15.22 11.15 -4.26
N LYS A 72 14.06 11.50 -4.85
CA LYS A 72 12.89 10.63 -4.91
C LYS A 72 12.79 9.98 -6.28
N ILE A 73 12.64 8.67 -6.31
CA ILE A 73 12.34 7.89 -7.51
C ILE A 73 11.14 6.97 -7.29
N SER A 74 10.48 6.62 -8.39
CA SER A 74 9.46 5.58 -8.42
C SER A 74 10.06 4.30 -8.98
N ALA A 75 9.86 3.18 -8.30
CA ALA A 75 10.33 1.88 -8.79
C ALA A 75 9.68 1.46 -10.12
N VAL A 76 8.54 2.06 -10.48
CA VAL A 76 7.82 1.77 -11.73
C VAL A 76 8.55 2.36 -12.94
N ASP A 77 9.10 3.58 -12.80
CA ASP A 77 9.59 4.38 -13.92
C ASP A 77 11.12 4.42 -14.02
N THR A 78 11.83 3.97 -12.97
CA THR A 78 13.28 4.17 -12.83
C THR A 78 14.07 2.92 -13.19
N GLY A 79 15.00 3.06 -14.14
CA GLY A 79 15.92 2.01 -14.56
C GLY A 79 17.32 2.09 -13.95
N LEU A 80 18.18 1.07 -14.21
CA LEU A 80 19.56 1.00 -13.70
C LEU A 80 20.44 2.19 -14.16
N LYS A 81 20.13 2.80 -15.30
CA LYS A 81 20.88 3.96 -15.81
C LYS A 81 20.71 5.18 -14.90
N GLU A 82 19.48 5.42 -14.48
CA GLU A 82 19.14 6.54 -13.61
C GLU A 82 19.73 6.33 -12.21
N LEU A 83 19.69 5.08 -11.70
CA LEU A 83 20.35 4.73 -10.45
C LEU A 83 21.83 5.07 -10.46
N ARG A 84 22.56 4.76 -11.54
CA ARG A 84 24.00 5.11 -11.68
C ARG A 84 24.23 6.61 -11.60
N ASN A 85 23.37 7.42 -12.22
CA ASN A 85 23.46 8.88 -12.13
C ASN A 85 23.28 9.36 -10.68
N ILE A 86 22.35 8.77 -9.95
CA ILE A 86 22.14 9.10 -8.54
C ILE A 86 23.37 8.73 -7.68
N VAL A 87 24.00 7.59 -7.96
CA VAL A 87 25.25 7.17 -7.29
C VAL A 87 26.36 8.19 -7.56
N GLU A 88 26.51 8.69 -8.78
CA GLU A 88 27.52 9.72 -9.10
C GLU A 88 27.22 11.05 -8.36
N ILE A 89 25.96 11.46 -8.26
CA ILE A 89 25.56 12.62 -7.45
C ILE A 89 25.91 12.38 -5.96
N ALA A 90 25.63 11.19 -5.44
CA ALA A 90 25.95 10.83 -4.08
C ALA A 90 27.45 10.92 -3.78
N LYS A 91 28.32 10.48 -4.71
CA LYS A 91 29.80 10.64 -4.60
C LYS A 91 30.23 12.11 -4.58
N GLN A 92 29.57 12.96 -5.35
CA GLN A 92 29.84 14.40 -5.33
C GLN A 92 29.40 15.01 -4.00
N ASN A 93 28.22 14.65 -3.51
CA ASN A 93 27.71 15.10 -2.20
C ASN A 93 28.64 14.67 -1.05
N GLU A 94 29.12 13.43 -1.05
CA GLU A 94 30.05 12.92 -0.05
C GLU A 94 31.33 13.75 0.03
N ARG A 95 31.92 14.14 -1.13
CA ARG A 95 33.10 15.02 -1.19
C ARG A 95 32.83 16.40 -0.59
N LEU A 96 31.56 16.84 -0.60
CA LEU A 96 31.13 18.10 0.01
C LEU A 96 30.66 17.93 1.46
N GLY A 97 30.83 16.75 2.06
CA GLY A 97 30.39 16.44 3.42
C GLY A 97 28.86 16.37 3.57
N LYS A 98 28.13 16.17 2.45
CA LYS A 98 26.66 16.13 2.44
C LYS A 98 26.18 14.69 2.26
N LYS A 99 25.22 14.28 3.09
CA LYS A 99 24.57 12.96 2.98
C LYS A 99 23.55 12.94 1.83
N THR A 100 23.41 11.78 1.19
CA THR A 100 22.40 11.55 0.15
C THR A 100 21.39 10.52 0.63
N ILE A 101 20.11 10.92 0.65
CA ILE A 101 18.98 10.04 0.90
C ILE A 101 18.34 9.70 -0.43
N LEU A 102 18.29 8.42 -0.76
CA LEU A 102 17.54 7.89 -1.88
C LEU A 102 16.22 7.30 -1.38
N PHE A 103 15.13 7.96 -1.73
CA PHE A 103 13.79 7.45 -1.47
C PHE A 103 13.24 6.72 -2.68
N ILE A 104 12.91 5.45 -2.50
CA ILE A 104 12.32 4.60 -3.55
C ILE A 104 10.88 4.29 -3.16
N ASP A 105 9.95 4.88 -3.92
CA ASP A 105 8.52 4.59 -3.76
C ASP A 105 8.19 3.26 -4.44
N GLU A 106 7.38 2.41 -3.80
CA GLU A 106 6.96 1.09 -4.27
C GLU A 106 8.16 0.16 -4.58
N ILE A 107 9.17 0.10 -3.69
CA ILE A 107 10.42 -0.66 -3.89
C ILE A 107 10.19 -2.12 -4.29
N HIS A 108 9.06 -2.72 -3.92
CA HIS A 108 8.67 -4.08 -4.30
C HIS A 108 8.46 -4.26 -5.82
N ARG A 109 8.31 -3.17 -6.59
CA ARG A 109 8.22 -3.20 -8.05
C ARG A 109 9.56 -3.42 -8.74
N TRP A 110 10.66 -3.21 -8.02
CA TRP A 110 11.98 -3.48 -8.55
C TRP A 110 12.29 -4.96 -8.57
N ASN A 111 12.86 -5.43 -9.68
CA ASN A 111 13.36 -6.79 -9.77
C ASN A 111 14.66 -6.96 -8.96
N LYS A 112 15.05 -8.23 -8.75
CA LYS A 112 16.24 -8.58 -7.96
C LYS A 112 17.52 -7.86 -8.42
N LYS A 113 17.76 -7.75 -9.74
CA LYS A 113 18.95 -7.08 -10.27
C LYS A 113 19.01 -5.59 -9.93
N GLN A 114 17.86 -4.92 -9.91
CA GLN A 114 17.78 -3.50 -9.55
C GLN A 114 18.03 -3.30 -8.06
N GLN A 115 17.46 -4.16 -7.21
CA GLN A 115 17.69 -4.11 -5.77
C GLN A 115 19.13 -4.47 -5.42
N ASP A 116 19.73 -5.49 -6.05
CA ASP A 116 21.13 -5.89 -5.84
C ASP A 116 22.12 -4.78 -6.27
N ALA A 117 21.78 -3.98 -7.27
CA ALA A 117 22.62 -2.87 -7.72
C ALA A 117 22.80 -1.77 -6.67
N LEU A 118 21.91 -1.68 -5.67
CA LEU A 118 22.03 -0.73 -4.55
C LEU A 118 22.97 -1.20 -3.44
N LEU A 119 23.20 -2.50 -3.33
CA LEU A 119 23.90 -3.09 -2.18
C LEU A 119 25.26 -2.44 -1.89
N PRO A 120 26.18 -2.26 -2.89
CA PRO A 120 27.49 -1.72 -2.61
C PRO A 120 27.46 -0.30 -2.03
N ASP A 121 26.53 0.53 -2.49
CA ASP A 121 26.45 1.94 -2.10
C ASP A 121 25.73 2.13 -0.77
N VAL A 122 24.78 1.24 -0.45
CA VAL A 122 24.12 1.18 0.86
C VAL A 122 25.08 0.63 1.92
N GLU A 123 25.87 -0.42 1.60
CA GLU A 123 26.88 -1.00 2.51
C GLU A 123 27.95 0.00 2.91
N ARG A 124 28.43 0.79 1.96
CA ARG A 124 29.45 1.82 2.20
C ARG A 124 28.90 3.05 2.91
N GLY A 125 27.59 3.17 3.04
CA GLY A 125 26.93 4.37 3.59
C GLY A 125 26.97 5.57 2.65
N LEU A 126 27.34 5.40 1.37
CA LEU A 126 27.32 6.44 0.35
C LEU A 126 25.88 6.94 0.12
N ILE A 127 24.93 6.02 0.15
CA ILE A 127 23.49 6.29 0.02
C ILE A 127 22.79 5.77 1.26
N ILE A 128 21.97 6.64 1.87
CA ILE A 128 21.00 6.24 2.88
C ILE A 128 19.71 5.89 2.14
N LEU A 129 19.38 4.60 2.07
CA LEU A 129 18.19 4.13 1.41
C LEU A 129 16.96 4.29 2.32
N ILE A 130 15.90 4.88 1.79
CA ILE A 130 14.55 4.80 2.38
C ILE A 130 13.63 4.16 1.33
N GLY A 131 13.37 2.86 1.46
CA GLY A 131 12.39 2.16 0.61
C GLY A 131 10.98 2.30 1.20
N ALA A 132 9.98 2.56 0.37
CA ALA A 132 8.58 2.52 0.77
C ALA A 132 7.86 1.38 0.04
N THR A 133 7.00 0.66 0.76
CA THR A 133 6.22 -0.45 0.20
C THR A 133 4.90 -0.62 0.95
N THR A 134 3.88 -1.06 0.22
CA THR A 134 2.61 -1.55 0.78
C THR A 134 2.65 -3.06 1.00
N GLU A 135 3.53 -3.77 0.31
CA GLU A 135 3.69 -5.22 0.39
C GLU A 135 4.62 -5.62 1.53
N ASN A 136 4.50 -6.87 2.00
CA ASN A 136 5.38 -7.37 3.06
C ASN A 136 6.84 -7.45 2.56
N PRO A 137 7.75 -6.66 3.14
CA PRO A 137 9.13 -6.57 2.65
C PRO A 137 9.90 -7.91 2.77
N SER A 138 9.48 -8.82 3.64
CA SER A 138 10.11 -10.14 3.76
C SER A 138 9.95 -11.02 2.52
N PHE A 139 8.94 -10.73 1.67
CA PHE A 139 8.72 -11.48 0.43
C PHE A 139 9.21 -10.73 -0.80
N GLU A 140 9.21 -9.41 -0.75
CA GLU A 140 9.39 -8.56 -1.92
C GLU A 140 10.78 -7.89 -2.00
N VAL A 141 11.44 -7.71 -0.85
CA VAL A 141 12.77 -7.11 -0.80
C VAL A 141 13.82 -8.21 -0.68
N VAL A 142 14.87 -8.15 -1.50
CA VAL A 142 15.94 -9.15 -1.45
C VAL A 142 16.58 -9.20 -0.06
N GLY A 143 16.83 -10.41 0.46
CA GLY A 143 17.32 -10.63 1.82
C GLY A 143 18.63 -9.88 2.13
N ALA A 144 19.51 -9.74 1.14
CA ALA A 144 20.75 -8.99 1.26
C ALA A 144 20.52 -7.49 1.53
N LEU A 145 19.52 -6.87 0.90
CA LEU A 145 19.16 -5.48 1.14
C LEU A 145 18.40 -5.33 2.47
N LEU A 146 17.50 -6.26 2.75
CA LEU A 146 16.70 -6.25 3.97
C LEU A 146 17.56 -6.38 5.23
N SER A 147 18.64 -7.18 5.20
CA SER A 147 19.56 -7.32 6.32
C SER A 147 20.36 -6.04 6.67
N ARG A 148 20.42 -5.09 5.73
CA ARG A 148 21.10 -3.79 5.88
C ARG A 148 20.14 -2.63 6.17
N CYS A 149 18.86 -2.90 6.14
CA CYS A 149 17.81 -1.90 6.37
C CYS A 149 17.05 -2.20 7.66
N ARG A 150 16.63 -1.16 8.36
CA ARG A 150 15.64 -1.29 9.44
C ARG A 150 14.24 -1.17 8.90
N VAL A 151 13.37 -2.14 9.21
CA VAL A 151 11.97 -2.10 8.82
C VAL A 151 11.17 -1.35 9.86
N PHE A 152 10.45 -0.31 9.43
CA PHE A 152 9.49 0.43 10.24
C PHE A 152 8.08 0.21 9.68
N VAL A 153 7.19 -0.31 10.53
CA VAL A 153 5.81 -0.60 10.15
C VAL A 153 4.94 0.61 10.47
N LEU A 154 4.48 1.30 9.42
CA LEU A 154 3.54 2.40 9.57
C LEU A 154 2.12 1.84 9.64
N LYS A 155 1.37 2.25 10.64
CA LYS A 155 -0.02 1.86 10.82
C LYS A 155 -0.97 2.79 10.05
N GLN A 156 -2.15 2.31 9.80
CA GLN A 156 -3.25 3.11 9.30
C GLN A 156 -3.58 4.25 10.28
N LEU A 157 -3.87 5.44 9.76
CA LEU A 157 -4.26 6.57 10.61
C LEU A 157 -5.62 6.30 11.25
N THR A 158 -5.77 6.67 12.51
CA THR A 158 -7.07 6.57 13.18
C THR A 158 -8.04 7.63 12.67
N LYS A 159 -9.33 7.43 12.92
CA LYS A 159 -10.37 8.40 12.59
C LYS A 159 -10.09 9.77 13.22
N GLU A 160 -9.58 9.79 14.45
CA GLU A 160 -9.23 11.01 15.18
C GLU A 160 -8.07 11.76 14.51
N HIS A 161 -7.06 11.03 14.02
CA HIS A 161 -5.98 11.61 13.24
C HIS A 161 -6.51 12.26 11.96
N LEU A 162 -7.37 11.58 11.22
CA LEU A 162 -7.98 12.12 10.01
C LEU A 162 -8.84 13.36 10.28
N ILE A 163 -9.66 13.35 11.34
CA ILE A 163 -10.45 14.53 11.75
C ILE A 163 -9.52 15.73 12.04
N ARG A 164 -8.40 15.50 12.71
CA ARG A 164 -7.40 16.57 12.97
C ARG A 164 -6.78 17.10 11.69
N ILE A 165 -6.42 16.23 10.74
CA ILE A 165 -5.87 16.59 9.42
C ILE A 165 -6.89 17.42 8.62
N ILE A 166 -8.13 16.94 8.53
CA ILE A 166 -9.24 17.61 7.84
C ILE A 166 -9.49 19.00 8.43
N ASN A 167 -9.60 19.09 9.75
CA ASN A 167 -9.84 20.37 10.42
C ASN A 167 -8.66 21.35 10.24
N LYS A 168 -7.41 20.85 10.22
CA LYS A 168 -6.24 21.67 9.90
C LYS A 168 -6.36 22.22 8.48
N ALA A 169 -6.71 21.38 7.51
CA ALA A 169 -6.86 21.78 6.11
C ALA A 169 -7.98 22.80 5.90
N ILE A 170 -9.10 22.69 6.62
CA ILE A 170 -10.21 23.66 6.56
C ILE A 170 -9.81 25.03 7.14
N LYS A 171 -8.97 25.05 8.18
CA LYS A 171 -8.60 26.29 8.89
C LYS A 171 -7.37 26.98 8.30
N ASP A 172 -6.47 26.27 7.70
CA ASP A 172 -5.21 26.80 7.16
C ASP A 172 -5.49 27.71 5.96
N LYS A 173 -5.11 29.00 6.07
CA LYS A 173 -5.34 30.01 5.02
C LYS A 173 -4.25 30.05 3.95
N GLU A 174 -3.07 29.53 4.27
CA GLU A 174 -1.90 29.58 3.39
C GLU A 174 -1.82 28.32 2.51
N ARG A 175 -1.86 27.15 3.12
CA ARG A 175 -1.74 25.86 2.44
C ARG A 175 -3.08 25.14 2.23
N GLY A 176 -4.06 25.41 3.08
CA GLY A 176 -5.36 24.76 3.11
C GLY A 176 -6.48 25.48 2.36
N LEU A 177 -7.68 25.31 2.87
CA LEU A 177 -8.94 25.84 2.32
C LEU A 177 -9.50 27.01 3.15
N GLY A 178 -8.77 27.51 4.15
CA GLY A 178 -9.23 28.55 5.06
C GLY A 178 -9.64 29.88 4.38
N TYR A 179 -9.12 30.12 3.16
CA TYR A 179 -9.51 31.28 2.36
C TYR A 179 -10.95 31.15 1.80
N LEU A 180 -11.50 29.95 1.68
CA LEU A 180 -12.86 29.71 1.20
C LEU A 180 -13.93 29.95 2.26
N LYS A 181 -13.54 30.01 3.55
CA LYS A 181 -14.44 30.19 4.70
C LYS A 181 -15.56 29.15 4.70
N LEU A 182 -15.20 27.87 4.52
CA LEU A 182 -16.14 26.75 4.46
C LEU A 182 -16.94 26.66 5.76
N LYS A 183 -18.24 26.42 5.62
CA LYS A 183 -19.10 25.98 6.72
C LYS A 183 -19.12 24.45 6.71
N THR A 184 -18.86 23.83 7.84
CA THR A 184 -18.73 22.37 7.93
C THR A 184 -19.61 21.82 9.04
N ASP A 185 -20.38 20.78 8.73
CA ASP A 185 -21.09 20.01 9.72
C ASP A 185 -20.14 18.99 10.36
N LYS A 186 -20.20 18.86 11.69
CA LYS A 186 -19.40 17.87 12.43
C LYS A 186 -19.67 16.44 11.94
N LYS A 187 -20.93 16.11 11.62
CA LYS A 187 -21.30 14.81 11.07
C LYS A 187 -20.71 14.56 9.68
N ALA A 188 -20.59 15.62 8.86
CA ALA A 188 -19.95 15.53 7.54
C ALA A 188 -18.44 15.26 7.66
N ILE A 189 -17.74 15.94 8.57
CA ILE A 189 -16.33 15.66 8.84
C ILE A 189 -16.12 14.25 9.39
N ASP A 190 -17.00 13.79 10.26
CA ASP A 190 -16.99 12.45 10.85
C ASP A 190 -17.18 11.37 9.77
N LEU A 191 -18.11 11.59 8.84
CA LEU A 191 -18.34 10.71 7.69
C LEU A 191 -17.13 10.70 6.76
N LEU A 192 -16.59 11.87 6.43
CA LEU A 192 -15.41 12.01 5.58
C LEU A 192 -14.22 11.22 6.15
N ALA A 193 -13.94 11.39 7.46
CA ALA A 193 -12.87 10.66 8.13
C ALA A 193 -13.12 9.15 8.14
N HIS A 194 -14.36 8.73 8.39
CA HIS A 194 -14.72 7.30 8.41
C HIS A 194 -14.55 6.65 7.02
N MET A 195 -15.10 7.28 5.97
CA MET A 195 -15.04 6.74 4.61
C MET A 195 -13.64 6.77 4.01
N SER A 196 -12.75 7.66 4.50
CA SER A 196 -11.35 7.70 4.05
C SER A 196 -10.49 6.57 4.60
N ASN A 197 -11.03 5.72 5.46
CA ASN A 197 -10.42 4.47 5.93
C ASN A 197 -8.93 4.59 6.28
N GLY A 198 -8.55 5.63 7.05
CA GLY A 198 -7.17 5.87 7.50
C GLY A 198 -6.23 6.47 6.46
N ASP A 199 -6.69 6.78 5.25
CA ASP A 199 -5.91 7.42 4.19
C ASP A 199 -6.09 8.94 4.21
N ALA A 200 -5.03 9.67 4.62
CA ALA A 200 -5.02 11.12 4.64
C ALA A 200 -5.09 11.75 3.24
N ARG A 201 -4.53 11.10 2.22
CA ARG A 201 -4.56 11.60 0.84
C ARG A 201 -5.98 11.56 0.30
N THR A 202 -6.68 10.44 0.48
CA THR A 202 -8.09 10.30 0.11
C THR A 202 -8.94 11.33 0.85
N ALA A 203 -8.78 11.48 2.16
CA ALA A 203 -9.53 12.45 2.95
C ALA A 203 -9.38 13.89 2.43
N LEU A 204 -8.15 14.30 2.11
CA LEU A 204 -7.87 15.65 1.63
C LEU A 204 -8.34 15.87 0.18
N ASN A 205 -8.20 14.88 -0.69
CA ASN A 205 -8.67 14.96 -2.08
C ASN A 205 -10.21 15.08 -2.13
N VAL A 206 -10.90 14.25 -1.35
CA VAL A 206 -12.37 14.30 -1.28
C VAL A 206 -12.84 15.61 -0.66
N LEU A 207 -12.15 16.14 0.38
CA LEU A 207 -12.44 17.45 0.95
C LEU A 207 -12.26 18.57 -0.08
N GLU A 208 -11.18 18.55 -0.86
CA GLU A 208 -10.92 19.55 -1.91
C GLU A 208 -12.02 19.50 -2.96
N TYR A 209 -12.41 18.31 -3.40
CA TYR A 209 -13.49 18.13 -4.36
C TYR A 209 -14.84 18.60 -3.77
N ALA A 210 -15.17 18.21 -2.55
CA ALA A 210 -16.38 18.68 -1.85
C ALA A 210 -16.44 20.22 -1.77
N SER A 211 -15.30 20.87 -1.50
CA SER A 211 -15.17 22.33 -1.44
C SER A 211 -15.39 23.01 -2.79
N SER A 212 -15.18 22.30 -3.90
CA SER A 212 -15.48 22.81 -5.25
C SER A 212 -16.97 22.71 -5.61
N LEU A 213 -17.69 21.79 -4.97
CA LEU A 213 -19.14 21.62 -5.15
C LEU A 213 -19.95 22.63 -4.33
N SER A 214 -19.53 22.87 -3.07
CA SER A 214 -20.26 23.77 -2.17
C SER A 214 -19.33 24.36 -1.11
N LYS A 215 -19.69 25.56 -0.62
CA LYS A 215 -19.08 26.16 0.58
C LYS A 215 -19.63 25.57 1.89
N ASP A 216 -20.81 25.00 1.85
CA ASP A 216 -21.45 24.31 2.97
C ASP A 216 -21.21 22.81 2.83
N ILE A 217 -20.27 22.27 3.60
CA ILE A 217 -19.89 20.86 3.58
C ILE A 217 -20.84 20.05 4.46
N THR A 218 -21.88 19.52 3.82
CA THR A 218 -22.91 18.69 4.43
C THR A 218 -22.64 17.19 4.21
N LEU A 219 -23.41 16.33 4.89
CA LEU A 219 -23.35 14.88 4.69
C LEU A 219 -23.54 14.47 3.23
N ASP A 220 -24.51 15.11 2.53
CA ASP A 220 -24.86 14.76 1.15
C ASP A 220 -23.74 15.19 0.19
N ILE A 221 -23.15 16.36 0.38
CA ILE A 221 -22.00 16.83 -0.40
C ILE A 221 -20.81 15.89 -0.22
N VAL A 222 -20.55 15.40 1.00
CA VAL A 222 -19.47 14.41 1.25
C VAL A 222 -19.74 13.10 0.54
N LYS A 223 -20.98 12.57 0.58
CA LYS A 223 -21.35 11.36 -0.14
C LYS A 223 -21.19 11.51 -1.66
N GLU A 224 -21.67 12.64 -2.21
CA GLU A 224 -21.52 12.94 -3.64
C GLU A 224 -20.05 13.05 -4.04
N ALA A 225 -19.24 13.71 -3.21
CA ALA A 225 -17.81 13.84 -3.45
C ALA A 225 -17.09 12.49 -3.45
N PHE A 226 -17.46 11.56 -2.56
CA PHE A 226 -16.91 10.21 -2.56
C PHE A 226 -17.30 9.43 -3.80
N GLN A 227 -18.58 9.43 -4.17
CA GLN A 227 -19.05 8.71 -5.36
C GLN A 227 -18.32 9.15 -6.63
N LYS A 228 -18.11 10.45 -6.81
CA LYS A 228 -17.38 10.97 -7.97
C LYS A 228 -15.87 10.79 -7.88
N SER A 229 -15.28 10.81 -6.68
CA SER A 229 -13.86 10.56 -6.50
C SER A 229 -13.50 9.09 -6.74
N HIS A 230 -14.37 8.13 -6.40
CA HIS A 230 -14.18 6.72 -6.71
C HIS A 230 -14.17 6.45 -8.22
N LEU A 231 -15.01 7.12 -8.99
CA LEU A 231 -14.98 7.02 -10.46
C LEU A 231 -13.69 7.55 -11.10
N LEU A 232 -12.95 8.42 -10.40
CA LEU A 232 -11.70 9.02 -10.88
C LEU A 232 -10.43 8.36 -10.32
N TYR A 233 -10.52 7.56 -9.22
CA TYR A 233 -9.35 7.17 -8.42
C TYR A 233 -9.06 5.67 -8.37
N ASP A 234 -9.90 4.81 -8.93
CA ASP A 234 -9.81 3.36 -8.75
C ASP A 234 -8.77 2.67 -9.66
N LYS A 235 -7.62 3.31 -9.90
CA LYS A 235 -6.50 2.68 -10.61
C LYS A 235 -5.32 2.25 -9.74
N ASN A 236 -5.28 2.54 -8.43
CA ASN A 236 -4.10 2.27 -7.59
C ASN A 236 -4.41 1.82 -6.13
N GLY A 237 -5.15 0.70 -5.92
CA GLY A 237 -4.54 -0.33 -5.07
C GLY A 237 -4.88 -0.55 -3.61
N GLU A 238 -5.90 0.02 -2.89
CA GLU A 238 -6.21 -0.47 -1.52
C GLU A 238 -7.61 -1.03 -1.34
N GLU A 239 -8.60 -0.51 -2.03
CA GLU A 239 -9.91 -1.17 -2.12
C GLU A 239 -9.78 -2.57 -2.73
N HIS A 240 -8.81 -2.74 -3.61
CA HIS A 240 -8.33 -3.97 -4.21
C HIS A 240 -8.16 -5.11 -3.18
N TYR A 241 -7.36 -4.88 -2.11
CA TYR A 241 -7.13 -5.89 -1.06
C TYR A 241 -8.35 -6.10 -0.16
N ASN A 242 -9.13 -5.07 0.09
CA ASN A 242 -10.31 -5.17 0.93
C ASN A 242 -11.44 -5.90 0.21
N ILE A 243 -11.67 -5.62 -1.08
CA ILE A 243 -12.73 -6.24 -1.87
C ILE A 243 -12.37 -7.70 -2.19
N ILE A 244 -11.12 -8.01 -2.55
CA ILE A 244 -10.69 -9.41 -2.74
C ILE A 244 -10.79 -10.22 -1.44
N SER A 245 -10.49 -9.61 -0.29
CA SER A 245 -10.68 -10.26 1.01
C SER A 245 -12.17 -10.51 1.30
N ALA A 246 -13.05 -9.57 0.94
CA ALA A 246 -14.49 -9.74 1.07
C ALA A 246 -15.02 -10.85 0.14
N LEU A 247 -14.54 -10.92 -1.10
CA LEU A 247 -14.83 -12.00 -2.03
C LEU A 247 -14.42 -13.36 -1.43
N HIS A 248 -13.20 -13.50 -0.94
CA HIS A 248 -12.71 -14.73 -0.31
C HIS A 248 -13.52 -15.10 0.94
N LYS A 249 -13.81 -14.13 1.82
CA LYS A 249 -14.64 -14.37 3.02
C LYS A 249 -16.05 -14.84 2.65
N SER A 250 -16.66 -14.26 1.61
CA SER A 250 -17.99 -14.68 1.14
C SER A 250 -17.95 -16.10 0.58
N MET A 251 -16.95 -16.44 -0.26
CA MET A 251 -16.78 -17.80 -0.76
C MET A 251 -16.52 -18.79 0.38
N ARG A 252 -15.70 -18.43 1.38
CA ARG A 252 -15.42 -19.25 2.57
C ARG A 252 -16.66 -19.46 3.43
N GLY A 253 -17.49 -18.43 3.58
CA GLY A 253 -18.79 -18.50 4.25
C GLY A 253 -19.89 -19.20 3.43
N SER A 254 -19.58 -19.70 2.22
CA SER A 254 -20.53 -20.35 1.32
C SER A 254 -21.70 -19.44 0.85
N ASP A 255 -21.53 -18.12 0.94
CA ASP A 255 -22.50 -17.14 0.45
C ASP A 255 -22.18 -16.80 -1.02
N ALA A 256 -22.82 -17.52 -1.94
CA ALA A 256 -22.64 -17.33 -3.37
C ALA A 256 -23.14 -15.97 -3.87
N ASN A 257 -24.19 -15.40 -3.24
CA ASN A 257 -24.75 -14.11 -3.64
C ASN A 257 -23.82 -12.96 -3.26
N ALA A 258 -23.30 -12.96 -2.02
CA ALA A 258 -22.29 -11.99 -1.59
C ALA A 258 -21.00 -12.12 -2.40
N ALA A 259 -20.54 -13.36 -2.68
CA ALA A 259 -19.35 -13.58 -3.50
C ALA A 259 -19.52 -13.02 -4.92
N LEU A 260 -20.67 -13.24 -5.55
CA LEU A 260 -20.99 -12.70 -6.86
C LEU A 260 -21.05 -11.15 -6.86
N TYR A 261 -21.65 -10.57 -5.81
CA TYR A 261 -21.69 -9.11 -5.64
C TYR A 261 -20.28 -8.50 -5.58
N TRP A 262 -19.39 -9.09 -4.80
CA TRP A 262 -18.01 -8.60 -4.67
C TRP A 262 -17.22 -8.77 -5.96
N LEU A 263 -17.42 -9.88 -6.70
CA LEU A 263 -16.85 -10.07 -8.03
C LEU A 263 -17.30 -8.96 -8.99
N CYS A 264 -18.60 -8.72 -9.10
CA CYS A 264 -19.13 -7.66 -9.98
C CYS A 264 -18.57 -6.29 -9.60
N ARG A 265 -18.48 -5.99 -8.30
CA ARG A 265 -17.90 -4.73 -7.82
C ARG A 265 -16.43 -4.57 -8.20
N MET A 266 -15.64 -5.65 -8.20
CA MET A 266 -14.25 -5.64 -8.66
C MET A 266 -14.18 -5.37 -10.17
N LEU A 267 -14.99 -6.05 -10.97
CA LEU A 267 -15.00 -5.88 -12.42
C LEU A 267 -15.47 -4.48 -12.84
N GLU A 268 -16.54 -3.94 -12.22
CA GLU A 268 -16.99 -2.57 -12.44
C GLU A 268 -15.96 -1.52 -11.98
N GLY A 269 -15.19 -1.83 -10.94
CA GLY A 269 -14.05 -1.01 -10.50
C GLY A 269 -12.84 -1.05 -11.44
N GLY A 270 -12.87 -1.84 -12.52
CA GLY A 270 -11.81 -1.93 -13.51
C GLY A 270 -10.66 -2.87 -13.11
N GLU A 271 -10.92 -3.79 -12.19
CA GLU A 271 -9.95 -4.80 -11.76
C GLU A 271 -9.53 -5.72 -12.90
N ASP A 272 -8.24 -6.09 -12.94
CA ASP A 272 -7.73 -7.07 -13.90
C ASP A 272 -8.42 -8.43 -13.71
N PRO A 273 -9.19 -8.92 -14.70
CA PRO A 273 -9.85 -10.22 -14.61
C PRO A 273 -8.88 -11.38 -14.33
N LEU A 274 -7.66 -11.31 -14.85
CA LEU A 274 -6.63 -12.32 -14.62
C LEU A 274 -6.11 -12.27 -13.18
N TYR A 275 -6.06 -11.09 -12.56
CA TYR A 275 -5.75 -10.99 -11.13
C TYR A 275 -6.82 -11.70 -10.30
N ILE A 276 -8.11 -11.42 -10.55
CA ILE A 276 -9.21 -12.10 -9.86
C ILE A 276 -9.10 -13.62 -10.05
N ALA A 277 -8.88 -14.08 -11.27
CA ALA A 277 -8.71 -15.51 -11.57
C ALA A 277 -7.54 -16.15 -10.80
N ARG A 278 -6.38 -15.47 -10.68
CA ARG A 278 -5.24 -15.92 -9.86
C ARG A 278 -5.63 -16.09 -8.38
N ARG A 279 -6.44 -15.18 -7.86
CA ARG A 279 -6.92 -15.24 -6.47
C ARG A 279 -7.90 -16.39 -6.25
N ILE A 280 -8.73 -16.72 -7.24
CA ILE A 280 -9.62 -17.88 -7.22
C ILE A 280 -8.82 -19.19 -7.25
N ILE A 281 -7.71 -19.27 -8.03
CA ILE A 281 -6.80 -20.42 -8.04
C ILE A 281 -6.23 -20.66 -6.64
N ARG A 282 -5.75 -19.61 -5.99
CA ARG A 282 -5.24 -19.73 -4.62
C ARG A 282 -6.32 -20.21 -3.65
N PHE A 283 -7.52 -19.64 -3.72
CA PHE A 283 -8.66 -20.04 -2.89
C PHE A 283 -9.00 -21.54 -3.07
N ALA A 284 -8.98 -22.02 -4.32
CA ALA A 284 -9.25 -23.44 -4.62
C ALA A 284 -8.26 -24.38 -3.92
N SER A 285 -6.99 -24.01 -3.83
CA SER A 285 -5.96 -24.82 -3.17
C SER A 285 -5.93 -24.67 -1.65
N GLU A 286 -6.14 -23.47 -1.13
CA GLU A 286 -5.98 -23.12 0.28
C GLU A 286 -7.24 -23.41 1.10
N ASP A 287 -8.43 -23.03 0.58
CA ASP A 287 -9.69 -23.08 1.31
C ASP A 287 -10.56 -24.29 0.97
N ILE A 288 -10.35 -24.91 -0.20
CA ILE A 288 -11.09 -26.10 -0.62
C ILE A 288 -10.17 -27.33 -0.58
N GLY A 289 -8.97 -27.22 -1.14
CA GLY A 289 -7.97 -28.27 -1.13
C GLY A 289 -8.52 -29.61 -1.63
N LEU A 290 -8.28 -30.67 -0.87
CA LEU A 290 -8.71 -32.03 -1.19
C LEU A 290 -10.21 -32.30 -0.91
N ALA A 291 -10.95 -31.37 -0.30
CA ALA A 291 -12.39 -31.52 -0.11
C ALA A 291 -13.16 -31.52 -1.44
N ASN A 292 -12.59 -30.94 -2.50
CA ASN A 292 -13.06 -31.08 -3.87
C ASN A 292 -11.88 -30.93 -4.85
N SER A 293 -11.38 -32.05 -5.35
CA SER A 293 -10.22 -32.11 -6.27
C SER A 293 -10.46 -31.43 -7.63
N LEU A 294 -11.70 -31.18 -8.03
CA LEU A 294 -12.02 -30.45 -9.26
C LEU A 294 -11.95 -28.93 -9.09
N ALA A 295 -11.91 -28.41 -7.86
CA ALA A 295 -11.93 -26.97 -7.62
C ALA A 295 -10.74 -26.26 -8.28
N LEU A 296 -9.54 -26.80 -8.12
CA LEU A 296 -8.33 -26.24 -8.74
C LEU A 296 -8.42 -26.28 -10.28
N ASN A 297 -8.93 -27.37 -10.87
CA ASN A 297 -9.12 -27.48 -12.32
C ASN A 297 -10.10 -26.42 -12.84
N GLN A 298 -11.22 -26.22 -12.14
CA GLN A 298 -12.20 -25.18 -12.51
C GLN A 298 -11.59 -23.77 -12.43
N ALA A 299 -10.78 -23.50 -11.42
CA ALA A 299 -10.12 -22.21 -11.27
C ALA A 299 -9.09 -21.98 -12.40
N ILE A 300 -8.28 -22.97 -12.75
CA ILE A 300 -7.31 -22.90 -13.85
C ILE A 300 -8.02 -22.74 -15.19
N ASN A 301 -9.09 -23.49 -15.43
CA ASN A 301 -9.87 -23.37 -16.66
C ASN A 301 -10.50 -21.96 -16.79
N ALA A 302 -11.00 -21.39 -15.69
CA ALA A 302 -11.51 -20.02 -15.69
C ALA A 302 -10.41 -18.99 -16.00
N TYR A 303 -9.22 -19.16 -15.43
CA TYR A 303 -8.07 -18.30 -15.74
C TYR A 303 -7.71 -18.34 -17.24
N ASN A 304 -7.58 -19.56 -17.80
CA ASN A 304 -7.25 -19.74 -19.21
C ASN A 304 -8.34 -19.17 -20.11
N ALA A 305 -9.61 -19.42 -19.80
CA ALA A 305 -10.74 -18.89 -20.57
C ALA A 305 -10.77 -17.35 -20.53
N CYS A 306 -10.54 -16.73 -19.37
CA CYS A 306 -10.42 -15.27 -19.26
C CYS A 306 -9.26 -14.73 -20.08
N HIS A 307 -8.13 -15.44 -20.13
CA HIS A 307 -6.98 -15.02 -20.92
C HIS A 307 -7.28 -15.02 -22.43
N TYR A 308 -8.06 -16.01 -22.92
CA TYR A 308 -8.39 -16.12 -24.35
C TYR A 308 -9.54 -15.23 -24.78
N VAL A 309 -10.55 -15.06 -23.92
CA VAL A 309 -11.81 -14.36 -24.30
C VAL A 309 -11.74 -12.87 -23.99
N GLY A 310 -11.17 -12.48 -22.81
CA GLY A 310 -11.12 -11.09 -22.37
C GLY A 310 -12.46 -10.52 -21.89
N MET A 311 -12.45 -9.25 -21.51
CA MET A 311 -13.67 -8.51 -21.11
C MET A 311 -14.42 -8.01 -22.35
N PRO A 312 -15.77 -7.92 -22.29
CA PRO A 312 -16.64 -8.16 -21.12
C PRO A 312 -17.05 -9.63 -20.89
N GLU A 313 -16.83 -10.52 -21.85
CA GLU A 313 -17.36 -11.87 -21.87
C GLU A 313 -16.80 -12.75 -20.76
N CYS A 314 -15.54 -12.56 -20.37
CA CYS A 314 -14.90 -13.34 -19.30
C CYS A 314 -15.53 -13.10 -17.92
N GLY A 315 -16.34 -12.04 -17.75
CA GLY A 315 -17.04 -11.76 -16.49
C GLY A 315 -17.96 -12.90 -16.06
N VAL A 316 -18.67 -13.53 -17.00
CA VAL A 316 -19.56 -14.68 -16.73
C VAL A 316 -18.74 -15.93 -16.38
N ILE A 317 -17.58 -16.12 -16.98
CA ILE A 317 -16.68 -17.23 -16.68
C ILE A 317 -16.17 -17.13 -15.24
N LEU A 318 -15.77 -15.94 -14.81
CA LEU A 318 -15.38 -15.68 -13.42
C LEU A 318 -16.54 -15.87 -12.45
N ALA A 319 -17.73 -15.43 -12.82
CA ALA A 319 -18.95 -15.62 -12.02
C ALA A 319 -19.23 -17.12 -11.80
N GLN A 320 -19.14 -17.94 -12.85
CA GLN A 320 -19.29 -19.40 -12.76
C GLN A 320 -18.26 -19.99 -11.77
N ALA A 321 -16.98 -19.62 -11.88
CA ALA A 321 -15.93 -20.10 -11.00
C ALA A 321 -16.18 -19.68 -9.54
N VAL A 322 -16.50 -18.42 -9.28
CA VAL A 322 -16.78 -17.88 -7.94
C VAL A 322 -17.96 -18.60 -7.28
N VAL A 323 -19.07 -18.77 -8.01
CA VAL A 323 -20.25 -19.49 -7.50
C VAL A 323 -19.92 -20.96 -7.23
N TYR A 324 -19.15 -21.62 -8.10
CA TYR A 324 -18.68 -22.97 -7.87
C TYR A 324 -17.86 -23.06 -6.60
N MET A 325 -16.85 -22.17 -6.41
CA MET A 325 -16.02 -22.14 -5.20
C MET A 325 -16.84 -21.89 -3.94
N ALA A 326 -17.83 -20.96 -4.00
CA ALA A 326 -18.70 -20.70 -2.86
C ALA A 326 -19.51 -21.93 -2.45
N LYS A 327 -19.96 -22.73 -3.39
CA LYS A 327 -20.78 -23.94 -3.15
C LYS A 327 -19.99 -25.19 -2.79
N CYS A 328 -18.67 -25.21 -3.01
CA CYS A 328 -17.83 -26.34 -2.63
C CYS A 328 -17.75 -26.51 -1.11
N LYS A 329 -17.56 -27.76 -0.65
CA LYS A 329 -17.14 -28.04 0.72
C LYS A 329 -15.75 -27.44 0.94
N LYS A 330 -15.50 -26.86 2.12
CA LYS A 330 -14.24 -26.21 2.47
C LYS A 330 -13.40 -27.13 3.35
N SER A 331 -12.08 -27.16 3.11
CA SER A 331 -11.09 -27.75 4.01
C SER A 331 -9.75 -27.03 3.82
N ASN A 332 -9.18 -26.54 4.89
CA ASN A 332 -7.84 -25.96 4.92
C ASN A 332 -6.78 -26.93 5.47
N GLU A 333 -7.12 -28.21 5.65
CA GLU A 333 -6.23 -29.21 6.25
C GLU A 333 -4.91 -29.33 5.49
N LEU A 334 -4.95 -29.30 4.15
CA LEU A 334 -3.75 -29.35 3.32
C LEU A 334 -2.85 -28.14 3.56
N TYR A 335 -3.42 -26.94 3.65
CA TYR A 335 -2.67 -25.72 3.93
C TYR A 335 -2.00 -25.79 5.31
N VAL A 336 -2.74 -26.18 6.33
CA VAL A 336 -2.22 -26.35 7.70
C VAL A 336 -1.11 -27.40 7.76
N ALA A 337 -1.29 -28.53 7.08
CA ALA A 337 -0.28 -29.60 7.01
C ALA A 337 0.99 -29.11 6.31
N TYR A 338 0.86 -28.37 5.21
CA TYR A 338 1.99 -27.78 4.49
C TYR A 338 2.77 -26.78 5.37
N GLU A 339 2.08 -25.85 6.02
CA GLU A 339 2.70 -24.89 6.94
C GLU A 339 3.45 -25.58 8.08
N LYS A 340 2.86 -26.64 8.65
CA LYS A 340 3.50 -27.43 9.70
C LYS A 340 4.78 -28.10 9.18
N ALA A 341 4.72 -28.77 8.03
CA ALA A 341 5.88 -29.41 7.42
C ALA A 341 6.99 -28.38 7.08
N MET A 342 6.62 -27.20 6.59
CA MET A 342 7.59 -26.11 6.34
C MET A 342 8.26 -25.62 7.62
N ASN A 343 7.52 -25.55 8.72
CA ASN A 343 8.08 -25.15 10.01
C ASN A 343 9.02 -26.23 10.55
N ASP A 344 8.67 -27.51 10.43
CA ASP A 344 9.54 -28.62 10.82
C ASP A 344 10.87 -28.58 10.03
N VAL A 345 10.82 -28.34 8.71
CA VAL A 345 12.04 -28.18 7.89
C VAL A 345 12.88 -26.98 8.33
N ARG A 346 12.25 -25.85 8.71
CA ARG A 346 12.98 -24.67 9.20
C ARG A 346 13.61 -24.91 10.57
N GLU A 347 12.94 -25.66 11.44
CA GLU A 347 13.38 -25.95 12.80
C GLU A 347 14.52 -27.00 12.82
N PHE A 348 14.36 -28.09 12.08
CA PHE A 348 15.30 -29.23 12.09
C PHE A 348 16.36 -29.20 10.98
N GLY A 349 16.24 -28.29 10.02
CA GLY A 349 17.21 -28.14 8.93
C GLY A 349 17.27 -29.37 8.01
N ASN A 350 18.47 -29.64 7.48
CA ASN A 350 18.69 -30.73 6.53
C ASN A 350 18.90 -32.09 7.26
N LEU A 351 17.85 -32.72 7.69
CA LEU A 351 17.92 -34.07 8.21
C LEU A 351 18.28 -35.05 7.08
N PRO A 352 19.10 -36.08 7.36
CA PRO A 352 19.44 -37.09 6.36
C PRO A 352 18.18 -37.91 5.98
N VAL A 353 18.12 -38.28 4.70
CA VAL A 353 17.05 -39.19 4.22
C VAL A 353 17.22 -40.53 4.90
N PRO A 354 16.17 -41.12 5.50
CA PRO A 354 16.24 -42.42 6.11
C PRO A 354 16.64 -43.52 5.09
N LEU A 355 17.51 -44.45 5.49
CA LEU A 355 18.08 -45.48 4.59
C LEU A 355 17.03 -46.43 4.01
N HIS A 356 15.82 -46.47 4.52
CA HIS A 356 14.75 -47.36 4.09
C HIS A 356 13.78 -46.75 3.06
N ILE A 357 13.99 -45.52 2.65
CA ILE A 357 13.21 -44.83 1.62
C ILE A 357 13.95 -44.84 0.29
#